data_7e9a03ec55640c2104ee57bfc5c3dbd1
#
_entry.id   7e9a03ec55640c2104ee57bfc5c3dbd1
#
_cell.length_a   1.000
_cell.length_b   1.000
_cell.length_c   1.000
_cell.angle_alpha   90.00
_cell.angle_beta   90.00
_cell.angle_gamma   90.00
#
_symmetry.space_group_name_H-M   'P 1'
#
loop_
_entity.id
_entity.type
_entity.pdbx_description
1 polymer ?
#
loop_
_entity_poly.entity_id
_entity_poly.type
_entity_poly.pdbx_seq_one_letter_code
_entity_poly.pdbx_strand_id
1 'polypeptide(L)'
;TTLFRSWGIGPYWVACKDDVLRDAYVEKLIAGTDPSSPDYWGDIVDYDQYIVEAAALSLTLLLHKTYFWSCFSEKQQENIMVWLNKALGCKIPKNNWTFFKVLIRLALEGCGQVINQTELEEELALIERMYLGDGWYMDGKTTQRDYYISFAFHYYSLIYVKFMRERDP
;
A
#
# COMPACT_ATOMS: atom_id res chain seq x y z
N THR A 1 -8.41 -11.26 7.73
CA THR A 1 -8.52 -10.31 6.65
C THR A 1 -7.74 -10.77 5.43
N THR A 2 -8.34 -10.67 4.26
CA THR A 2 -7.78 -11.24 3.02
C THR A 2 -6.63 -10.42 2.48
N LEU A 3 -6.68 -9.09 2.64
CA LEU A 3 -5.73 -8.17 2.03
C LEU A 3 -4.36 -8.15 2.70
N PHE A 4 -4.29 -8.30 4.01
CA PHE A 4 -3.00 -8.34 4.72
C PHE A 4 -2.13 -9.54 4.28
N ARG A 5 -2.76 -10.61 3.82
CA ARG A 5 -2.06 -11.78 3.23
C ARG A 5 -1.36 -11.46 1.91
N SER A 6 -1.68 -10.34 1.27
CA SER A 6 -1.07 -9.89 0.01
C SER A 6 0.45 -9.81 0.10
N TRP A 7 1.00 -9.47 1.27
CA TRP A 7 2.45 -9.41 1.48
C TRP A 7 3.15 -10.75 1.23
N GLY A 8 2.52 -11.86 1.56
CA GLY A 8 3.09 -13.19 1.34
C GLY A 8 2.63 -13.85 0.05
N ILE A 9 1.41 -13.57 -0.38
CA ILE A 9 0.80 -14.21 -1.54
C ILE A 9 1.49 -13.78 -2.85
N GLY A 10 1.82 -12.49 -3.01
CA GLY A 10 2.49 -11.99 -4.21
C GLY A 10 3.82 -12.70 -4.50
N PRO A 11 4.79 -12.71 -3.57
CA PRO A 11 6.04 -13.47 -3.73
C PRO A 11 5.81 -14.96 -3.93
N TYR A 12 4.84 -15.56 -3.24
CA TYR A 12 4.51 -16.98 -3.38
C TYR A 12 4.06 -17.33 -4.81
N TRP A 13 3.17 -16.54 -5.41
CA TRP A 13 2.72 -16.77 -6.78
C TRP A 13 3.86 -16.73 -7.78
N VAL A 14 4.74 -15.75 -7.65
CA VAL A 14 5.90 -15.62 -8.53
C VAL A 14 6.84 -16.82 -8.42
N ALA A 15 7.02 -17.34 -7.21
CA ALA A 15 7.91 -18.48 -6.96
C ALA A 15 7.27 -19.81 -7.37
N CYS A 16 6.01 -20.04 -7.05
CA CYS A 16 5.33 -21.34 -7.19
C CYS A 16 4.43 -21.42 -8.43
N LYS A 17 4.11 -20.29 -9.07
CA LYS A 17 3.17 -20.19 -10.20
C LYS A 17 1.82 -20.87 -9.91
N ASP A 18 1.30 -20.66 -8.70
CA ASP A 18 0.02 -21.22 -8.25
C ASP A 18 -1.14 -20.38 -8.80
N ASP A 19 -1.58 -20.73 -10.00
CA ASP A 19 -2.67 -20.03 -10.69
C ASP A 19 -4.00 -20.20 -9.97
N VAL A 20 -4.24 -21.32 -9.29
CA VAL A 20 -5.50 -21.56 -8.55
C VAL A 20 -5.61 -20.57 -7.37
N LEU A 21 -4.53 -20.42 -6.60
CA LEU A 21 -4.52 -19.47 -5.50
C LEU A 21 -4.60 -18.02 -6.00
N ARG A 22 -3.92 -17.70 -7.11
CA ARG A 22 -4.00 -16.40 -7.75
C ARG A 22 -5.43 -16.07 -8.15
N ASP A 23 -6.09 -16.96 -8.88
CA ASP A 23 -7.43 -16.73 -9.40
C ASP A 23 -8.45 -16.56 -8.28
N ALA A 24 -8.38 -17.39 -7.22
CA ALA A 24 -9.21 -17.23 -6.04
C ALA A 24 -8.98 -15.90 -5.32
N TYR A 25 -7.76 -15.33 -5.37
CA TYR A 25 -7.47 -14.04 -4.79
C TYR A 25 -7.98 -12.90 -5.69
N VAL A 26 -7.80 -13.02 -7.01
CA VAL A 26 -8.31 -12.07 -8.02
C VAL A 26 -9.83 -11.95 -7.90
N GLU A 27 -10.57 -13.06 -7.81
CA GLU A 27 -12.03 -13.06 -7.60
C GLU A 27 -12.44 -12.25 -6.37
N LYS A 28 -11.72 -12.42 -5.26
CA LYS A 28 -12.00 -11.67 -4.02
C LYS A 28 -11.70 -10.17 -4.14
N LEU A 29 -10.64 -9.81 -4.87
CA LEU A 29 -10.35 -8.40 -5.14
C LEU A 29 -11.44 -7.78 -6.02
N ILE A 30 -11.88 -8.48 -7.05
CA ILE A 30 -12.98 -8.02 -7.92
C ILE A 30 -14.24 -7.77 -7.09
N ALA A 31 -14.68 -8.76 -6.33
CA ALA A 31 -15.89 -8.66 -5.53
C ALA A 31 -15.77 -7.57 -4.44
N GLY A 32 -14.63 -7.51 -3.77
CA GLY A 32 -14.43 -6.59 -2.65
C GLY A 32 -14.26 -5.13 -3.03
N THR A 33 -13.81 -4.83 -4.24
CA THR A 33 -13.62 -3.46 -4.72
C THR A 33 -14.74 -2.94 -5.61
N ASP A 34 -15.66 -3.80 -6.03
CA ASP A 34 -16.82 -3.40 -6.84
C ASP A 34 -17.97 -2.92 -5.94
N PRO A 35 -18.35 -1.63 -5.98
CA PRO A 35 -19.42 -1.10 -5.14
C PRO A 35 -20.80 -1.69 -5.47
N SER A 36 -20.98 -2.38 -6.59
CA SER A 36 -22.22 -3.07 -6.94
C SER A 36 -22.26 -4.53 -6.46
N SER A 37 -21.15 -5.05 -5.96
CA SER A 37 -21.04 -6.41 -5.45
C SER A 37 -21.67 -6.55 -4.07
N PRO A 38 -22.39 -7.64 -3.76
CA PRO A 38 -22.87 -7.95 -2.41
C PRO A 38 -21.72 -8.18 -1.42
N ASP A 39 -20.52 -8.51 -1.91
CA ASP A 39 -19.30 -8.73 -1.13
C ASP A 39 -18.38 -7.50 -1.09
N TYR A 40 -18.89 -6.33 -1.46
CA TYR A 40 -18.14 -5.08 -1.41
C TYR A 40 -17.62 -4.81 0.01
N TRP A 41 -16.33 -4.50 0.13
CA TRP A 41 -15.70 -4.25 1.45
C TRP A 41 -16.14 -2.96 2.12
N GLY A 42 -16.88 -2.12 1.42
CA GLY A 42 -17.28 -0.82 1.91
C GLY A 42 -16.24 0.27 1.62
N ASP A 43 -16.62 1.49 1.96
CA ASP A 43 -15.75 2.66 1.85
C ASP A 43 -14.77 2.69 3.02
N ILE A 44 -13.54 3.08 2.73
CA ILE A 44 -12.50 3.30 3.74
C ILE A 44 -12.81 4.61 4.45
N VAL A 45 -12.76 4.61 5.78
CA VAL A 45 -13.02 5.79 6.61
C VAL A 45 -11.79 6.20 7.44
N ASP A 46 -11.90 7.33 8.16
CA ASP A 46 -10.81 7.84 9.01
C ASP A 46 -10.37 6.79 10.04
N TYR A 47 -9.05 6.60 10.15
CA TYR A 47 -8.41 5.67 11.12
C TYR A 47 -8.78 4.18 10.94
N ASP A 48 -9.29 3.82 9.77
CA ASP A 48 -9.74 2.46 9.45
C ASP A 48 -8.56 1.50 9.26
N GLN A 49 -8.75 0.27 9.72
CA GLN A 49 -7.82 -0.83 9.44
C GLN A 49 -7.69 -1.11 7.93
N TYR A 50 -8.70 -0.83 7.13
CA TYR A 50 -8.63 -0.97 5.68
C TYR A 50 -7.55 -0.08 5.04
N ILE A 51 -7.10 1.01 5.69
CA ILE A 51 -5.96 1.80 5.20
C ILE A 51 -4.67 0.96 5.22
N VAL A 52 -4.46 0.18 6.29
CA VAL A 52 -3.32 -0.74 6.41
C VAL A 52 -3.41 -1.86 5.37
N GLU A 53 -4.61 -2.38 5.17
CA GLU A 53 -4.85 -3.45 4.19
C GLU A 53 -4.73 -2.95 2.74
N ALA A 54 -5.16 -1.72 2.47
CA ALA A 54 -4.93 -1.05 1.18
C ALA A 54 -3.43 -0.88 0.88
N ALA A 55 -2.61 -0.55 1.90
CA ALA A 55 -1.16 -0.50 1.74
C ALA A 55 -0.55 -1.90 1.45
N ALA A 56 -1.08 -2.96 2.06
CA ALA A 56 -0.64 -4.33 1.77
C ALA A 56 -0.95 -4.76 0.33
N LEU A 57 -2.13 -4.41 -0.17
CA LEU A 57 -2.50 -4.61 -1.59
C LEU A 57 -1.59 -3.77 -2.50
N SER A 58 -1.36 -2.51 -2.14
CA SER A 58 -0.47 -1.60 -2.88
C SER A 58 0.94 -2.13 -3.00
N LEU A 59 1.49 -2.73 -1.94
CA LEU A 59 2.79 -3.38 -1.99
C LEU A 59 2.82 -4.53 -3.01
N THR A 60 1.76 -5.33 -3.06
CA THR A 60 1.66 -6.42 -4.03
C THR A 60 1.58 -5.88 -5.47
N LEU A 61 0.84 -4.79 -5.69
CA LEU A 61 0.79 -4.11 -6.98
C LEU A 61 2.17 -3.56 -7.38
N LEU A 62 2.88 -2.93 -6.47
CA LEU A 62 4.22 -2.39 -6.72
C LEU A 62 5.22 -3.49 -7.12
N LEU A 63 5.23 -4.59 -6.39
CA LEU A 63 6.25 -5.63 -6.55
C LEU A 63 5.92 -6.66 -7.64
N HIS A 64 4.65 -6.94 -7.86
CA HIS A 64 4.19 -8.08 -8.64
C HIS A 64 3.10 -7.77 -9.68
N LYS A 65 2.89 -6.48 -10.01
CA LYS A 65 1.89 -6.04 -10.98
C LYS A 65 1.90 -6.84 -12.29
N THR A 66 3.05 -7.06 -12.86
CA THR A 66 3.21 -7.78 -14.13
C THR A 66 2.67 -9.20 -14.10
N TYR A 67 2.53 -9.79 -12.92
CA TYR A 67 2.08 -11.16 -12.76
C TYR A 67 0.55 -11.30 -12.71
N PHE A 68 -0.15 -10.32 -12.16
CA PHE A 68 -1.60 -10.48 -11.95
C PHE A 68 -2.46 -9.29 -12.39
N TRP A 69 -1.89 -8.12 -12.71
CA TRP A 69 -2.68 -6.97 -13.10
C TRP A 69 -3.49 -7.20 -14.40
N SER A 70 -2.94 -7.98 -15.31
CA SER A 70 -3.62 -8.39 -16.55
C SER A 70 -4.79 -9.36 -16.35
N CYS A 71 -4.95 -9.92 -15.14
CA CYS A 71 -6.11 -10.74 -14.81
C CYS A 71 -7.39 -9.91 -14.61
N PHE A 72 -7.27 -8.60 -14.45
CA PHE A 72 -8.40 -7.68 -14.28
C PHE A 72 -8.76 -7.01 -15.61
N SER A 73 -10.06 -6.91 -15.92
CA SER A 73 -10.55 -6.04 -16.96
C SER A 73 -10.30 -4.55 -16.60
N GLU A 74 -10.36 -3.66 -17.59
CA GLU A 74 -10.18 -2.21 -17.36
C GLU A 74 -11.13 -1.68 -16.28
N LYS A 75 -12.38 -2.12 -16.27
CA LYS A 75 -13.37 -1.73 -15.24
C LYS A 75 -12.99 -2.22 -13.84
N GLN A 76 -12.48 -3.43 -13.73
CA GLN A 76 -12.02 -3.98 -12.46
C GLN A 76 -10.76 -3.28 -11.96
N GLN A 77 -9.82 -2.96 -12.85
CA GLN A 77 -8.65 -2.15 -12.53
C GLN A 77 -9.06 -0.76 -12.02
N GLU A 78 -10.04 -0.12 -12.69
CA GLU A 78 -10.61 1.15 -12.23
C GLU A 78 -11.21 1.03 -10.83
N ASN A 79 -12.03 0.01 -10.57
CA ASN A 79 -12.64 -0.22 -9.25
C ASN A 79 -11.58 -0.38 -8.16
N ILE A 80 -10.51 -1.14 -8.41
CA ILE A 80 -9.38 -1.28 -7.47
C ILE A 80 -8.72 0.07 -7.20
N MET A 81 -8.41 0.85 -8.27
CA MET A 81 -7.78 2.16 -8.11
C MET A 81 -8.70 3.15 -7.36
N VAL A 82 -9.99 3.17 -7.66
CA VAL A 82 -10.97 4.01 -6.96
C VAL A 82 -11.05 3.64 -5.49
N TRP A 83 -11.06 2.34 -5.15
CA TRP A 83 -11.09 1.89 -3.77
C TRP A 83 -9.81 2.29 -3.02
N LEU A 84 -8.63 2.12 -3.61
CA LEU A 84 -7.36 2.55 -3.02
C LEU A 84 -7.30 4.08 -2.80
N ASN A 85 -7.82 4.87 -3.75
CA ASN A 85 -7.86 6.33 -3.62
C ASN A 85 -8.68 6.80 -2.39
N LYS A 86 -9.70 6.04 -1.96
CA LYS A 86 -10.46 6.40 -0.75
C LYS A 86 -9.56 6.46 0.49
N ALA A 87 -8.56 5.57 0.60
CA ALA A 87 -7.61 5.58 1.71
C ALA A 87 -6.77 6.86 1.76
N LEU A 88 -6.45 7.46 0.61
CA LEU A 88 -5.68 8.72 0.56
C LEU A 88 -6.42 9.90 1.15
N GLY A 89 -7.75 9.94 1.01
CA GLY A 89 -8.61 10.98 1.59
C GLY A 89 -8.83 10.87 3.10
N CYS A 90 -8.53 9.71 3.71
CA CYS A 90 -8.81 9.45 5.12
C CYS A 90 -7.75 10.07 6.05
N LYS A 91 -8.17 10.41 7.27
CA LYS A 91 -7.25 10.79 8.35
C LYS A 91 -6.55 9.55 8.88
N ILE A 92 -5.27 9.72 9.19
CA ILE A 92 -4.42 8.69 9.81
C ILE A 92 -3.67 9.28 11.01
N PRO A 93 -3.21 8.47 11.96
CA PRO A 93 -2.26 8.93 12.97
C PRO A 93 -0.95 9.35 12.28
N LYS A 94 -0.34 10.44 12.80
CA LYS A 94 0.95 10.95 12.33
C LYS A 94 2.09 10.11 12.90
N ASN A 95 2.26 8.92 12.37
CA ASN A 95 3.25 7.91 12.78
C ASN A 95 3.63 7.04 11.57
N ASN A 96 4.04 5.79 11.77
CA ASN A 96 4.38 4.85 10.69
C ASN A 96 3.25 4.69 9.64
N TRP A 97 1.99 4.94 9.98
CA TRP A 97 0.86 4.89 9.02
C TRP A 97 1.03 5.86 7.84
N THR A 98 1.87 6.88 7.98
CA THR A 98 2.20 7.79 6.88
C THR A 98 2.77 7.02 5.68
N PHE A 99 3.56 5.96 5.92
CA PHE A 99 4.05 5.10 4.86
C PHE A 99 2.96 4.37 4.09
N PHE A 100 1.81 4.08 4.71
CA PHE A 100 0.71 3.44 3.99
C PHE A 100 0.19 4.32 2.86
N LYS A 101 0.06 5.62 3.08
CA LYS A 101 -0.31 6.57 2.02
C LYS A 101 0.76 6.67 0.94
N VAL A 102 2.02 6.73 1.32
CA VAL A 102 3.15 6.72 0.37
C VAL A 102 3.08 5.48 -0.53
N LEU A 103 2.92 4.28 0.04
CA LEU A 103 2.83 3.03 -0.73
C LEU A 103 1.62 3.00 -1.65
N ILE A 104 0.47 3.49 -1.20
CA ILE A 104 -0.75 3.56 -2.00
C ILE A 104 -0.55 4.51 -3.19
N ARG A 105 0.05 5.69 -2.98
CA ARG A 105 0.35 6.64 -4.07
C ARG A 105 1.28 6.03 -5.11
N LEU A 106 2.37 5.42 -4.68
CA LEU A 106 3.31 4.77 -5.61
C LEU A 106 2.65 3.64 -6.41
N ALA A 107 1.77 2.86 -5.77
CA ALA A 107 1.04 1.80 -6.47
C ALA A 107 0.06 2.34 -7.51
N LEU A 108 -0.68 3.40 -7.18
CA LEU A 108 -1.59 4.08 -8.10
C LEU A 108 -0.82 4.67 -9.29
N GLU A 109 0.32 5.33 -9.04
CA GLU A 109 1.20 5.82 -10.10
C GLU A 109 1.71 4.68 -10.97
N GLY A 110 2.16 3.59 -10.36
CA GLY A 110 2.57 2.38 -11.06
C GLY A 110 1.45 1.75 -11.91
N CYS A 111 0.20 1.98 -11.55
CA CYS A 111 -0.99 1.58 -12.32
C CYS A 111 -1.41 2.59 -13.39
N GLY A 112 -0.67 3.69 -13.54
CA GLY A 112 -0.90 4.70 -14.60
C GLY A 112 -1.70 5.92 -14.15
N GLN A 113 -2.00 6.07 -12.86
CA GLN A 113 -2.69 7.24 -12.33
C GLN A 113 -1.69 8.38 -12.10
N VAL A 114 -2.08 9.62 -12.41
CA VAL A 114 -1.34 10.80 -11.98
C VAL A 114 -1.58 11.04 -10.49
N ILE A 115 -0.51 11.04 -9.70
CA ILE A 115 -0.57 11.29 -8.25
C ILE A 115 -0.34 12.76 -7.91
N ASN A 116 -0.81 13.18 -6.75
CA ASN A 116 -0.50 14.49 -6.20
C ASN A 116 0.90 14.47 -5.59
N GLN A 117 1.87 15.04 -6.30
CA GLN A 117 3.27 15.08 -5.89
C GLN A 117 3.48 15.89 -4.60
N THR A 118 2.76 17.00 -4.43
CA THR A 118 2.85 17.83 -3.21
C THR A 118 2.46 17.05 -1.96
N GLU A 119 1.38 16.26 -2.03
CA GLU A 119 0.96 15.44 -0.90
C GLU A 119 1.96 14.31 -0.60
N LEU A 120 2.60 13.73 -1.62
CA LEU A 120 3.67 12.76 -1.42
C LEU A 120 4.86 13.40 -0.70
N GLU A 121 5.28 14.59 -1.11
CA GLU A 121 6.37 15.34 -0.47
C GLU A 121 6.05 15.71 0.98
N GLU A 122 4.81 16.10 1.28
CA GLU A 122 4.36 16.38 2.65
C GLU A 122 4.39 15.13 3.54
N GLU A 123 4.00 13.97 3.00
CA GLU A 123 4.04 12.68 3.68
C GLU A 123 5.50 12.26 3.97
N LEU A 124 6.40 12.40 3.00
CA LEU A 124 7.83 12.11 3.17
C LEU A 124 8.48 13.06 4.19
N ALA A 125 8.20 14.36 4.09
CA ALA A 125 8.69 15.33 5.06
C ALA A 125 8.17 15.07 6.49
N LEU A 126 6.97 14.49 6.64
CA LEU A 126 6.48 14.05 7.94
C LEU A 126 7.28 12.85 8.48
N ILE A 127 7.62 11.89 7.62
CA ILE A 127 8.46 10.74 7.98
C ILE A 127 9.86 11.20 8.39
N GLU A 128 10.48 12.11 7.63
CA GLU A 128 11.80 12.66 7.95
C GLU A 128 11.84 13.35 9.33
N ARG A 129 10.80 14.08 9.69
CA ARG A 129 10.68 14.71 11.02
C ARG A 129 10.62 13.73 12.18
N MET A 130 10.37 12.45 11.91
CA MET A 130 10.40 11.39 12.93
C MET A 130 11.80 10.81 13.12
N TYR A 131 12.78 11.18 12.30
CA TYR A 131 14.15 10.70 12.43
C TYR A 131 14.84 11.26 13.67
N LEU A 132 15.45 10.38 14.48
CA LEU A 132 16.10 10.71 15.74
C LEU A 132 17.63 10.68 15.66
N GLY A 133 18.20 10.33 14.53
CA GLY A 133 19.64 10.07 14.36
C GLY A 133 20.00 8.58 14.53
N ASP A 134 21.18 8.21 14.09
CA ASP A 134 21.75 6.86 14.20
C ASP A 134 20.84 5.74 13.66
N GLY A 135 20.04 6.04 12.65
CA GLY A 135 19.10 5.09 12.05
C GLY A 135 17.81 4.88 12.86
N TRP A 136 17.56 5.66 13.91
CA TRP A 136 16.34 5.54 14.70
C TRP A 136 15.27 6.54 14.31
N TYR A 137 14.04 6.11 14.42
CA TYR A 137 12.83 6.92 14.24
C TYR A 137 11.97 6.87 15.50
N MET A 138 11.22 7.94 15.76
CA MET A 138 10.09 7.89 16.68
C MET A 138 8.84 7.45 15.93
N ASP A 139 7.95 6.70 16.60
CA ASP A 139 6.66 6.32 16.04
C ASP A 139 5.55 7.23 16.58
N GLY A 140 5.37 8.35 15.91
CA GLY A 140 4.45 9.40 16.34
C GLY A 140 5.09 10.37 17.34
N LYS A 141 4.51 10.48 18.55
CA LYS A 141 4.93 11.48 19.56
C LYS A 141 5.90 10.93 20.62
N THR A 142 6.25 9.65 20.53
CA THR A 142 7.11 9.02 21.52
C THR A 142 8.53 8.90 21.01
N THR A 143 9.51 8.94 21.90
CA THR A 143 10.92 8.66 21.60
C THR A 143 11.27 7.19 21.87
N GLN A 144 10.28 6.34 22.02
CA GLN A 144 10.46 4.91 22.23
C GLN A 144 11.19 4.30 21.05
N ARG A 145 12.16 3.44 21.33
CA ARG A 145 12.95 2.70 20.35
C ARG A 145 12.74 1.22 20.58
N ASP A 146 12.18 0.54 19.58
CA ASP A 146 11.92 -0.89 19.63
C ASP A 146 12.05 -1.54 18.24
N TYR A 147 11.89 -2.84 18.16
CA TYR A 147 12.01 -3.59 16.91
C TYR A 147 10.93 -3.23 15.89
N TYR A 148 9.79 -2.71 16.32
CA TYR A 148 8.72 -2.31 15.44
C TYR A 148 9.14 -1.14 14.54
N ILE A 149 9.99 -0.25 15.03
CA ILE A 149 10.56 0.87 14.24
C ILE A 149 11.30 0.34 13.02
N SER A 150 12.18 -0.65 13.21
CA SER A 150 12.92 -1.25 12.09
C SER A 150 12.00 -1.92 11.09
N PHE A 151 10.98 -2.61 11.56
CA PHE A 151 10.00 -3.26 10.70
C PHE A 151 9.14 -2.25 9.94
N ALA A 152 8.65 -1.20 10.60
CA ALA A 152 7.73 -0.24 9.99
C ALA A 152 8.46 0.81 9.13
N PHE A 153 9.52 1.44 9.64
CA PHE A 153 10.19 2.54 8.94
C PHE A 153 11.23 2.02 7.93
N HIS A 154 12.18 1.21 8.35
CA HIS A 154 13.25 0.77 7.45
C HIS A 154 12.72 -0.12 6.33
N TYR A 155 11.81 -1.03 6.62
CA TYR A 155 11.23 -1.90 5.60
C TYR A 155 10.47 -1.11 4.53
N TYR A 156 9.60 -0.18 4.92
CA TYR A 156 8.85 0.64 3.97
C TYR A 156 9.75 1.62 3.23
N SER A 157 10.79 2.17 3.87
CA SER A 157 11.79 3.00 3.20
C SER A 157 12.53 2.24 2.10
N LEU A 158 12.90 0.97 2.33
CA LEU A 158 13.54 0.14 1.31
C LEU A 158 12.64 -0.08 0.08
N ILE A 159 11.33 -0.21 0.30
CA ILE A 159 10.35 -0.30 -0.79
C ILE A 159 10.29 1.03 -1.55
N TYR A 160 10.19 2.16 -0.82
CA TYR A 160 10.21 3.49 -1.41
C TYR A 160 11.44 3.68 -2.29
N VAL A 161 12.63 3.47 -1.77
CA VAL A 161 13.91 3.59 -2.49
C VAL A 161 13.94 2.72 -3.74
N LYS A 162 13.40 1.51 -3.69
CA LYS A 162 13.35 0.62 -4.86
C LYS A 162 12.63 1.25 -6.05
N PHE A 163 11.57 2.02 -5.81
CA PHE A 163 10.72 2.60 -6.86
C PHE A 163 11.04 4.05 -7.17
N MET A 164 11.69 4.76 -6.25
CA MET A 164 11.94 6.21 -6.37
C MET A 164 13.41 6.57 -6.54
N ARG A 165 14.33 5.61 -6.46
CA ARG A 165 15.79 5.82 -6.47
C ARG A 165 16.31 6.75 -7.57
N GLU A 166 15.69 6.74 -8.75
CA GLU A 166 16.12 7.58 -9.88
C GLU A 166 15.50 8.98 -9.84
N ARG A 167 14.42 9.16 -9.06
CA ARG A 167 13.64 10.40 -8.96
C ARG A 167 13.93 11.15 -7.66
N ASP A 168 14.32 10.44 -6.64
CA ASP A 168 14.64 10.93 -5.29
C ASP A 168 15.91 10.20 -4.81
N PRO A 169 17.11 10.64 -5.25
CA PRO A 169 18.40 9.98 -5.00
C PRO A 169 18.92 10.17 -3.55
#